data_407bba7eced4f42da6fc579295150be1
#
_entry.id   407bba7eced4f42da6fc579295150be1
#
_cell.length_a   1.000
_cell.length_b   1.000
_cell.length_c   1.000
_cell.angle_alpha   90.00
_cell.angle_beta   90.00
_cell.angle_gamma   90.00
#
_symmetry.space_group_name_H-M   'P 1'
#
loop_
_entity.id
_entity.type
_entity.pdbx_description
1 polymer ?
#
loop_
_entity_poly.entity_id
_entity_poly.type
_entity_poly.pdbx_seq_one_letter_code
_entity_poly.pdbx_strand_id
1 'polypeptide(L)'
;MEDDLADMDNKTRALVTTQTTMALRQGQNAYGQYLEKATTKEQLSQLEMPLQGMMLRPYAMQLWSYIKEFFPVEFQEYMEEVVIPAGKATYENWANATGSMQFQNDGESVSKELPV
;
A
#
# COMPACT_ATOMS: atom_id res chain seq x y z
N MET A 1 3.28 -15.50 9.89
CA MET A 1 3.85 -14.45 9.03
C MET A 1 3.86 -13.15 9.78
N GLU A 2 4.94 -12.43 9.69
CA GLU A 2 5.09 -11.19 10.43
C GLU A 2 4.14 -10.10 9.97
N ASP A 3 3.67 -10.22 8.73
CA ASP A 3 2.75 -9.24 8.17
C ASP A 3 1.29 -9.54 8.46
N ASP A 4 1.01 -10.59 9.22
CA ASP A 4 -0.36 -10.97 9.58
C ASP A 4 -0.67 -10.39 10.96
N LEU A 5 -1.81 -9.71 11.09
CA LEU A 5 -2.19 -9.12 12.37
C LEU A 5 -2.24 -10.14 13.50
N ALA A 6 -2.70 -11.35 13.19
CA ALA A 6 -2.86 -12.37 14.23
C ALA A 6 -1.51 -12.82 14.80
N ASP A 7 -0.45 -12.69 14.03
CA ASP A 7 0.89 -13.15 14.45
C ASP A 7 1.68 -12.07 15.18
N MET A 8 1.15 -10.85 15.26
CA MET A 8 1.84 -9.75 15.93
C MET A 8 1.57 -9.76 17.42
N ASP A 9 2.54 -9.31 18.20
CA ASP A 9 2.28 -9.08 19.61
C ASP A 9 1.35 -7.87 19.75
N ASN A 10 0.83 -7.68 20.97
CA ASN A 10 -0.18 -6.64 21.22
C ASN A 10 0.35 -5.24 20.92
N LYS A 11 1.61 -4.99 21.28
CA LYS A 11 2.19 -3.67 21.08
C LYS A 11 2.37 -3.36 19.60
N THR A 12 2.91 -4.31 18.84
CA THR A 12 3.10 -4.14 17.40
C THR A 12 1.77 -4.01 16.69
N ARG A 13 0.80 -4.84 17.07
CA ARG A 13 -0.53 -4.78 16.44
C ARG A 13 -1.18 -3.41 16.68
N ALA A 14 -1.08 -2.89 17.90
CA ALA A 14 -1.64 -1.57 18.19
C ALA A 14 -0.97 -0.49 17.36
N LEU A 15 0.35 -0.57 17.21
CA LEU A 15 1.10 0.42 16.45
C LEU A 15 0.73 0.40 14.98
N VAL A 16 0.75 -0.77 14.34
CA VAL A 16 0.41 -0.84 12.91
C VAL A 16 -1.05 -0.48 12.67
N THR A 17 -1.94 -0.84 13.59
CA THR A 17 -3.35 -0.47 13.46
C THR A 17 -3.51 1.05 13.49
N THR A 18 -2.86 1.71 14.44
CA THR A 18 -2.94 3.16 14.56
C THR A 18 -2.37 3.84 13.32
N GLN A 19 -1.18 3.42 12.88
CA GLN A 19 -0.53 4.04 11.72
C GLN A 19 -1.34 3.84 10.46
N THR A 20 -1.86 2.64 10.24
CA THR A 20 -2.66 2.34 9.05
C THR A 20 -3.94 3.15 9.05
N THR A 21 -4.62 3.24 10.21
CA THR A 21 -5.85 4.01 10.31
C THR A 21 -5.59 5.49 10.04
N MET A 22 -4.50 6.03 10.58
CA MET A 22 -4.17 7.43 10.33
C MET A 22 -3.91 7.69 8.85
N ALA A 23 -3.18 6.80 8.19
CA ALA A 23 -2.92 6.95 6.76
C ALA A 23 -4.21 6.90 5.95
N LEU A 24 -5.12 6.01 6.32
CA LEU A 24 -6.42 5.92 5.65
C LEU A 24 -7.25 7.19 5.86
N ARG A 25 -7.21 7.77 7.07
CA ARG A 25 -7.91 9.02 7.31
C ARG A 25 -7.33 10.17 6.50
N GLN A 26 -6.01 10.22 6.37
CA GLN A 26 -5.39 11.24 5.53
C GLN A 26 -5.80 11.06 4.07
N GLY A 27 -5.86 9.81 3.59
CA GLY A 27 -6.31 9.52 2.25
C GLY A 27 -7.76 9.93 2.03
N GLN A 28 -8.61 9.68 3.03
CA GLN A 28 -10.01 10.08 2.96
C GLN A 28 -10.14 11.60 2.83
N ASN A 29 -9.38 12.33 3.65
CA ASN A 29 -9.43 13.79 3.59
C ASN A 29 -8.97 14.31 2.25
N ALA A 30 -7.87 13.75 1.73
CA ALA A 30 -7.32 14.18 0.45
C ALA A 30 -8.30 13.90 -0.69
N TYR A 31 -8.92 12.73 -0.68
CA TYR A 31 -9.88 12.39 -1.72
C TYR A 31 -11.12 13.27 -1.65
N GLY A 32 -11.59 13.56 -0.43
CA GLY A 32 -12.71 14.47 -0.23
C GLY A 32 -12.43 15.85 -0.78
N GLN A 33 -11.21 16.37 -0.52
CA GLN A 33 -10.81 17.66 -1.07
C GLN A 33 -10.75 17.65 -2.60
N TYR A 34 -10.29 16.53 -3.16
CA TYR A 34 -10.26 16.39 -4.61
C TYR A 34 -11.67 16.41 -5.20
N LEU A 35 -12.61 15.69 -4.58
CA LEU A 35 -13.99 15.68 -5.04
C LEU A 35 -14.63 17.06 -4.99
N GLU A 36 -14.23 17.88 -4.00
CA GLU A 36 -14.72 19.25 -3.86
C GLU A 36 -13.90 20.25 -4.67
N LYS A 37 -12.93 19.76 -5.45
CA LYS A 37 -12.08 20.58 -6.30
C LYS A 37 -11.19 21.55 -5.49
N ALA A 38 -10.94 21.21 -4.24
CA ALA A 38 -10.06 21.99 -3.38
C ALA A 38 -8.59 21.62 -3.56
N THR A 39 -8.31 20.52 -4.29
CA THR A 39 -6.95 20.11 -4.59
C THR A 39 -6.90 19.55 -6.00
N THR A 40 -5.70 19.41 -6.56
CA THR A 40 -5.53 18.94 -7.93
C THR A 40 -5.32 17.42 -7.96
N LYS A 41 -5.45 16.85 -9.15
CA LYS A 41 -5.20 15.42 -9.34
C LYS A 41 -3.76 15.08 -9.05
N GLU A 42 -2.84 15.99 -9.39
CA GLU A 42 -1.41 15.76 -9.10
C GLU A 42 -1.16 15.67 -7.61
N GLN A 43 -1.78 16.54 -6.84
CA GLN A 43 -1.64 16.49 -5.38
C GLN A 43 -2.24 15.24 -4.81
N LEU A 44 -3.40 14.82 -5.33
CA LEU A 44 -4.00 13.57 -4.90
C LEU A 44 -3.09 12.38 -5.22
N SER A 45 -2.49 12.37 -6.41
CA SER A 45 -1.62 11.28 -6.82
C SER A 45 -0.42 11.13 -5.89
N GLN A 46 0.12 12.24 -5.39
CA GLN A 46 1.24 12.17 -4.46
C GLN A 46 0.85 11.49 -3.15
N LEU A 47 -0.40 11.63 -2.74
CA LEU A 47 -0.89 10.95 -1.54
C LEU A 47 -1.31 9.51 -1.82
N GLU A 48 -1.69 9.22 -3.07
CA GLU A 48 -2.06 7.85 -3.45
C GLU A 48 -0.90 6.88 -3.36
N MET A 49 0.29 7.32 -3.75
CA MET A 49 1.41 6.40 -3.84
C MET A 49 1.76 5.73 -2.51
N PRO A 50 1.85 6.48 -1.40
CA PRO A 50 2.07 5.81 -0.11
C PRO A 50 0.93 4.87 0.29
N LEU A 51 -0.31 5.23 -0.05
CA LEU A 51 -1.44 4.35 0.22
C LEU A 51 -1.34 3.06 -0.58
N GLN A 52 -0.95 3.15 -1.84
CA GLN A 52 -0.78 1.96 -2.67
C GLN A 52 0.24 1.01 -2.05
N GLY A 53 1.37 1.54 -1.62
CA GLY A 53 2.41 0.73 -0.99
C GLY A 53 1.95 0.11 0.32
N MET A 54 1.26 0.88 1.13
CA MET A 54 0.76 0.39 2.41
C MET A 54 -0.20 -0.77 2.22
N MET A 55 -1.10 -0.65 1.24
CA MET A 55 -2.13 -1.66 1.02
C MET A 55 -1.60 -2.95 0.41
N LEU A 56 -0.31 -3.01 0.06
CA LEU A 56 0.31 -4.26 -0.34
C LEU A 56 0.62 -5.17 0.86
N ARG A 57 0.62 -4.62 2.06
CA ARG A 57 0.89 -5.40 3.27
C ARG A 57 -0.34 -6.20 3.67
N PRO A 58 -0.18 -7.50 3.99
CA PRO A 58 -1.32 -8.30 4.42
C PRO A 58 -2.06 -7.72 5.62
N TYR A 59 -1.34 -7.15 6.60
CA TYR A 59 -2.00 -6.59 7.77
C TYR A 59 -2.89 -5.39 7.40
N ALA A 60 -2.47 -4.60 6.40
CA ALA A 60 -3.26 -3.46 5.98
C ALA A 60 -4.56 -3.89 5.31
N MET A 61 -4.50 -4.92 4.47
CA MET A 61 -5.70 -5.46 3.84
C MET A 61 -6.63 -6.09 4.87
N GLN A 62 -6.07 -6.78 5.86
CA GLN A 62 -6.88 -7.35 6.94
C GLN A 62 -7.60 -6.24 7.71
N LEU A 63 -6.85 -5.21 8.06
CA LEU A 63 -7.44 -4.10 8.80
C LEU A 63 -8.51 -3.39 7.98
N TRP A 64 -8.23 -3.17 6.69
CA TRP A 64 -9.20 -2.52 5.80
C TRP A 64 -10.53 -3.28 5.78
N SER A 65 -10.48 -4.60 5.71
CA SER A 65 -11.70 -5.39 5.67
C SER A 65 -12.55 -5.23 6.94
N TYR A 66 -11.91 -4.93 8.07
CA TYR A 66 -12.64 -4.70 9.32
C TYR A 66 -13.18 -3.30 9.45
N ILE A 67 -12.45 -2.29 8.96
CA ILE A 67 -12.79 -0.90 9.29
C ILE A 67 -13.38 -0.14 8.11
N LYS A 68 -13.44 -0.73 6.91
CA LYS A 68 -13.87 0.02 5.73
C LYS A 68 -15.28 0.58 5.89
N GLU A 69 -16.14 -0.09 6.66
CA GLU A 69 -17.50 0.38 6.86
C GLU A 69 -17.59 1.71 7.62
N PHE A 70 -16.52 2.07 8.30
CA PHE A 70 -16.47 3.34 9.04
C PHE A 70 -16.05 4.51 8.14
N PHE A 71 -15.82 4.26 6.86
CA PHE A 71 -15.45 5.29 5.89
C PHE A 71 -16.61 5.54 4.94
N PRO A 72 -16.68 6.75 4.36
CA PRO A 72 -17.72 7.03 3.35
C PRO A 72 -17.64 6.07 2.17
N VAL A 73 -18.80 5.80 1.57
CA VAL A 73 -18.90 4.87 0.44
C VAL A 73 -17.99 5.31 -0.70
N GLU A 74 -17.94 6.62 -0.97
CA GLU A 74 -17.10 7.13 -2.05
C GLU A 74 -15.62 6.77 -1.82
N PHE A 75 -15.16 6.86 -0.57
CA PHE A 75 -13.79 6.51 -0.25
C PHE A 75 -13.57 5.01 -0.33
N GLN A 76 -14.54 4.22 0.09
CA GLN A 76 -14.44 2.76 -0.04
C GLN A 76 -14.27 2.36 -1.50
N GLU A 77 -15.06 2.95 -2.38
CA GLU A 77 -14.98 2.67 -3.81
C GLU A 77 -13.64 3.11 -4.38
N TYR A 78 -13.17 4.29 -3.98
CA TYR A 78 -11.89 4.80 -4.43
C TYR A 78 -10.76 3.86 -4.03
N MET A 79 -10.76 3.39 -2.79
CA MET A 79 -9.73 2.45 -2.33
C MET A 79 -9.78 1.14 -3.10
N GLU A 80 -10.98 0.59 -3.29
CA GLU A 80 -11.10 -0.76 -3.85
C GLU A 80 -11.02 -0.78 -5.37
N GLU A 81 -11.37 0.32 -6.03
CA GLU A 81 -11.35 0.36 -7.49
C GLU A 81 -10.14 1.05 -8.06
N VAL A 82 -9.47 1.91 -7.30
CA VAL A 82 -8.34 2.69 -7.80
C VAL A 82 -7.06 2.37 -7.06
N VAL A 83 -7.04 2.58 -5.75
CA VAL A 83 -5.78 2.54 -4.98
C VAL A 83 -5.22 1.11 -4.91
N ILE A 84 -6.04 0.17 -4.47
CA ILE A 84 -5.57 -1.21 -4.29
C ILE A 84 -5.18 -1.85 -5.61
N PRO A 85 -6.00 -1.78 -6.68
CA PRO A 85 -5.58 -2.36 -7.96
C PRO A 85 -4.33 -1.71 -8.53
N ALA A 86 -4.19 -0.39 -8.40
CA ALA A 86 -3.01 0.31 -8.92
C ALA A 86 -1.75 -0.11 -8.18
N GLY A 87 -1.85 -0.30 -6.86
CA GLY A 87 -0.72 -0.76 -6.08
C GLY A 87 -0.27 -2.15 -6.47
N LYS A 88 -1.22 -3.05 -6.69
CA LYS A 88 -0.91 -4.41 -7.13
C LYS A 88 -0.23 -4.42 -8.49
N ALA A 89 -0.76 -3.62 -9.43
CA ALA A 89 -0.17 -3.55 -10.76
C ALA A 89 1.26 -3.02 -10.72
N THR A 90 1.48 -1.98 -9.93
CA THR A 90 2.82 -1.41 -9.78
C THR A 90 3.79 -2.41 -9.19
N TYR A 91 3.36 -3.13 -8.15
CA TYR A 91 4.20 -4.13 -7.52
C TYR A 91 4.55 -5.26 -8.48
N GLU A 92 3.58 -5.73 -9.26
CA GLU A 92 3.83 -6.80 -10.20
C GLU A 92 4.82 -6.40 -11.28
N ASN A 93 4.69 -5.16 -11.78
CA ASN A 93 5.64 -4.65 -12.75
C ASN A 93 7.06 -4.58 -12.17
N TRP A 94 7.17 -4.08 -10.95
CA TRP A 94 8.46 -3.99 -10.28
C TRP A 94 9.05 -5.38 -10.03
N ALA A 95 8.24 -6.31 -9.55
CA ALA A 95 8.71 -7.65 -9.25
C ALA A 95 9.19 -8.37 -10.50
N ASN A 96 8.46 -8.21 -11.60
CA ASN A 96 8.87 -8.82 -12.88
C ASN A 96 10.20 -8.27 -13.36
N ALA A 97 10.37 -6.96 -13.27
CA ALA A 97 11.61 -6.32 -13.72
C ALA A 97 12.80 -6.75 -12.87
N THR A 98 12.64 -6.73 -11.54
CA THR A 98 13.74 -7.11 -10.66
C THR A 98 14.00 -8.60 -10.70
N GLY A 99 12.96 -9.39 -10.88
CA GLY A 99 13.13 -10.84 -11.02
C GLY A 99 13.98 -11.20 -12.23
N SER A 100 13.73 -10.54 -13.36
CA SER A 100 14.54 -10.76 -14.55
C SER A 100 16.00 -10.39 -14.32
N MET A 101 16.22 -9.28 -13.63
CA MET A 101 17.58 -8.85 -13.33
C MET A 101 18.29 -9.82 -12.41
N GLN A 102 17.59 -10.37 -11.44
CA GLN A 102 18.17 -11.33 -10.52
C GLN A 102 18.58 -12.61 -11.21
N PHE A 103 17.78 -13.08 -12.14
CA PHE A 103 18.15 -14.27 -12.89
C PHE A 103 19.45 -14.08 -13.65
N GLN A 104 19.64 -12.92 -14.23
CA GLN A 104 20.88 -12.63 -14.94
C GLN A 104 22.07 -12.61 -13.98
N ASN A 105 21.87 -12.03 -12.81
CA ASN A 105 22.94 -11.95 -11.81
C ASN A 105 23.28 -13.33 -11.26
N ASP A 106 22.27 -14.12 -10.97
CA ASP A 106 22.47 -15.44 -10.40
C ASP A 106 23.25 -16.35 -11.34
N GLY A 107 23.11 -16.13 -12.62
CA GLY A 107 23.85 -16.91 -13.58
C GLY A 107 25.35 -16.66 -13.51
N GLU A 108 25.75 -15.64 -12.87
CA GLU A 108 27.13 -15.23 -12.77
C GLU A 108 27.74 -15.35 -11.43
N SER A 109 27.14 -15.12 -10.39
CA SER A 109 27.45 -15.10 -9.18
C SER A 109 27.28 -14.43 -8.09
N VAL A 110 26.99 -13.99 -8.07
CA VAL A 110 26.53 -13.50 -7.23
C VAL A 110 26.95 -13.04 -6.37
N SER A 111 27.45 -13.05 -6.72
CA SER A 111 27.58 -12.70 -6.14
C SER A 111 28.09 -12.04 -5.94
N LYS A 112 28.53 -11.60 -6.42
CA LYS A 112 28.79 -10.89 -6.31
C LYS A 112 28.34 -10.00 -6.10
N GLU A 113 27.96 -9.95 -6.18
CA GLU A 113 27.41 -9.33 -6.01
C GLU A 113 26.98 -8.63 -5.52
N LEU A 114 27.09 -8.36 -5.61
CA LEU A 114 26.61 -7.72 -5.28
C LEU A 114 26.88 -7.14 -4.94
N PRO A 115 27.03 -7.07 -5.19
CA PRO A 115 27.20 -6.58 -5.15
C PRO A 115 27.25 -6.30 -5.07
N VAL A 116 27.48 -6.25 -5.44
CA VAL A 116 27.50 -6.37 -5.49
C VAL A 116 27.56 -6.28 -5.25
#